data_d93cec4a3605728284f2600d59fc0d5e
#
_entry.id   d93cec4a3605728284f2600d59fc0d5e
#
_cell.length_a   1.000
_cell.length_b   1.000
_cell.length_c   1.000
_cell.angle_alpha   90.00
_cell.angle_beta   90.00
_cell.angle_gamma   90.00
#
_symmetry.space_group_name_H-M   'P 1'
#
loop_
_entity.id
_entity.type
_entity.pdbx_description
1 polymer ?
#
loop_
_entity_poly.entity_id
_entity_poly.type
_entity_poly.pdbx_seq_one_letter_code
_entity_poly.pdbx_strand_id
1 'polypeptide(L)'
;MPQRIIDTHVHTDNSPDGHHSAMYMCECAEMAGLRAIAFTDHVEADFYRRDHYDRVALQSFIDVTKARSAFRGKLLVCAGVELGQPMYDVATSEEILANLPYDMVIGSVHNFQNEQDFMYLDYSQWDITDLMNKYFDELIKLARWAKFDTLAHMTYPLRYIVGEHGISVDMSKFSDKVDEILSLLVKNEKALEINTSGLRQKLGKTMPEEAVVRRFKQLGGEFVTVGSDAHYAKDIGAGVDVGMEIAQRSGFDCVTLFQNRQPVQIPIE
;
A
#
# COMPACT_ATOMS: atom_id res chain seq x y z
N MET A 1 9.37 15.44 -21.58
CA MET A 1 8.91 14.08 -21.91
C MET A 1 7.76 13.78 -20.97
N PRO A 2 6.73 13.01 -21.32
CA PRO A 2 5.71 12.67 -20.32
C PRO A 2 6.39 11.93 -19.17
N GLN A 3 6.12 12.38 -17.94
CA GLN A 3 6.57 11.75 -16.70
C GLN A 3 6.29 10.24 -16.75
N ARG A 4 7.26 9.43 -16.31
CA ARG A 4 7.10 7.96 -16.27
C ARG A 4 6.28 7.57 -15.05
N ILE A 5 4.99 7.89 -15.07
CA ILE A 5 4.08 7.64 -13.97
C ILE A 5 3.88 6.13 -13.82
N ILE A 6 4.08 5.63 -12.60
CA ILE A 6 3.77 4.24 -12.23
C ILE A 6 2.84 4.25 -11.02
N ASP A 7 1.87 3.35 -10.98
CA ASP A 7 0.94 3.20 -9.87
C ASP A 7 1.08 1.79 -9.31
N THR A 8 1.59 1.68 -8.07
CA THR A 8 1.95 0.39 -7.50
C THR A 8 0.94 -0.15 -6.48
N HIS A 9 -0.23 0.50 -6.34
CA HIS A 9 -1.27 0.08 -5.41
C HIS A 9 -2.65 0.38 -6.01
N VAL A 10 -3.27 -0.66 -6.60
CA VAL A 10 -4.55 -0.55 -7.29
C VAL A 10 -5.38 -1.82 -7.06
N HIS A 11 -6.69 -1.65 -6.87
CA HIS A 11 -7.63 -2.75 -6.62
C HIS A 11 -8.56 -2.98 -7.80
N THR A 12 -8.91 -4.25 -8.03
CA THR A 12 -9.90 -4.67 -9.03
C THR A 12 -11.23 -5.02 -8.36
N ASP A 13 -12.22 -5.46 -9.15
CA ASP A 13 -13.47 -6.03 -8.65
C ASP A 13 -13.33 -7.40 -7.97
N ASN A 14 -12.10 -7.88 -7.80
CA ASN A 14 -11.79 -9.00 -6.91
C ASN A 14 -11.62 -8.54 -5.44
N SER A 15 -11.28 -7.28 -5.19
CA SER A 15 -11.34 -6.70 -3.84
C SER A 15 -12.80 -6.44 -3.44
N PRO A 16 -13.19 -6.63 -2.18
CA PRO A 16 -14.58 -6.44 -1.74
C PRO A 16 -15.16 -5.04 -2.01
N ASP A 17 -14.31 -4.04 -2.09
CA ASP A 17 -14.61 -2.62 -2.32
C ASP A 17 -14.07 -2.10 -3.66
N GLY A 18 -13.54 -2.97 -4.49
CA GLY A 18 -13.15 -2.66 -5.85
C GLY A 18 -14.33 -2.72 -6.84
N HIS A 19 -14.28 -1.95 -7.92
CA HIS A 19 -15.45 -1.74 -8.76
C HIS A 19 -15.27 -2.11 -10.23
N HIS A 20 -14.04 -2.39 -10.67
CA HIS A 20 -13.75 -2.58 -12.09
C HIS A 20 -12.77 -3.71 -12.34
N SER A 21 -12.97 -4.42 -13.44
CA SER A 21 -12.08 -5.52 -13.84
C SER A 21 -10.65 -5.04 -14.14
N ALA A 22 -9.67 -5.91 -13.92
CA ALA A 22 -8.27 -5.63 -14.24
C ALA A 22 -8.07 -5.17 -15.69
N MET A 23 -8.85 -5.73 -16.63
CA MET A 23 -8.80 -5.35 -18.04
C MET A 23 -9.20 -3.88 -18.23
N TYR A 24 -10.35 -3.46 -17.69
CA TYR A 24 -10.83 -2.09 -17.80
C TYR A 24 -9.92 -1.09 -17.06
N MET A 25 -9.40 -1.49 -15.90
CA MET A 25 -8.41 -0.69 -15.17
C MET A 25 -7.13 -0.47 -16.00
N CYS A 26 -6.66 -1.49 -16.72
CA CYS A 26 -5.51 -1.36 -17.64
C CYS A 26 -5.80 -0.41 -18.82
N GLU A 27 -7.00 -0.46 -19.41
CA GLU A 27 -7.40 0.50 -20.45
C GLU A 27 -7.33 1.94 -19.94
N CYS A 28 -7.88 2.18 -18.75
CA CYS A 28 -7.83 3.50 -18.11
C CYS A 28 -6.40 3.93 -17.77
N ALA A 29 -5.56 3.01 -17.29
CA ALA A 29 -4.16 3.27 -17.01
C ALA A 29 -3.36 3.65 -18.29
N GLU A 30 -3.59 2.93 -19.40
CA GLU A 30 -2.98 3.26 -20.71
C GLU A 30 -3.44 4.65 -21.18
N MET A 31 -4.74 4.95 -21.06
CA MET A 31 -5.29 6.26 -21.41
C MET A 31 -4.75 7.40 -20.54
N ALA A 32 -4.51 7.14 -19.25
CA ALA A 32 -3.90 8.09 -18.32
C ALA A 32 -2.39 8.24 -18.53
N GLY A 33 -1.78 7.44 -19.42
CA GLY A 33 -0.36 7.51 -19.74
C GLY A 33 0.56 6.83 -18.73
N LEU A 34 0.04 5.93 -17.90
CA LEU A 34 0.85 5.13 -16.98
C LEU A 34 1.76 4.20 -17.78
N ARG A 35 2.98 3.98 -17.27
CA ARG A 35 3.93 3.00 -17.82
C ARG A 35 3.86 1.65 -17.12
N ALA A 36 3.48 1.66 -15.85
CA ALA A 36 3.32 0.46 -15.06
C ALA A 36 2.16 0.61 -14.07
N ILE A 37 1.51 -0.51 -13.81
CA ILE A 37 0.47 -0.65 -12.79
C ILE A 37 0.67 -1.97 -12.04
N ALA A 38 0.55 -1.96 -10.72
CA ALA A 38 0.49 -3.17 -9.92
C ALA A 38 -0.91 -3.31 -9.31
N PHE A 39 -1.57 -4.41 -9.62
CA PHE A 39 -2.82 -4.78 -8.95
C PHE A 39 -2.50 -5.53 -7.68
N THR A 40 -3.07 -5.06 -6.59
CA THR A 40 -2.76 -5.51 -5.23
C THR A 40 -4.04 -5.72 -4.45
N ASP A 41 -4.94 -6.54 -5.01
CA ASP A 41 -6.23 -6.84 -4.38
C ASP A 41 -6.06 -7.34 -2.95
N HIS A 42 -7.03 -6.99 -2.10
CA HIS A 42 -7.06 -7.34 -0.68
C HIS A 42 -7.04 -8.84 -0.44
N VAL A 43 -6.18 -9.27 0.49
CA VAL A 43 -6.20 -10.60 1.10
C VAL A 43 -5.95 -10.44 2.59
N GLU A 44 -7.01 -10.56 3.38
CA GLU A 44 -6.99 -10.36 4.82
C GLU A 44 -6.66 -11.68 5.52
N ALA A 45 -5.51 -11.77 6.17
CA ALA A 45 -5.00 -13.04 6.73
C ALA A 45 -5.90 -13.59 7.85
N ASP A 46 -6.42 -12.74 8.72
CA ASP A 46 -7.30 -13.10 9.83
C ASP A 46 -8.71 -13.56 9.39
N PHE A 47 -9.09 -13.22 8.15
CA PHE A 47 -10.39 -13.61 7.56
C PHE A 47 -10.25 -14.55 6.35
N TYR A 48 -9.05 -14.99 6.05
CA TYR A 48 -8.72 -15.74 4.83
C TYR A 48 -9.67 -16.89 4.51
N ARG A 49 -9.93 -17.76 5.49
CA ARG A 49 -10.83 -18.91 5.31
C ARG A 49 -12.30 -18.52 5.39
N ARG A 50 -12.64 -17.60 6.28
CA ARG A 50 -14.02 -17.17 6.52
C ARG A 50 -14.64 -16.51 5.29
N ASP A 51 -13.87 -15.61 4.66
CA ASP A 51 -14.36 -14.75 3.58
C ASP A 51 -13.86 -15.23 2.20
N HIS A 52 -13.34 -16.49 2.13
CA HIS A 52 -12.93 -17.16 0.90
C HIS A 52 -11.87 -16.42 0.08
N TYR A 53 -10.95 -15.72 0.73
CA TYR A 53 -9.85 -15.01 0.05
C TYR A 53 -8.93 -15.94 -0.75
N ASP A 54 -8.89 -17.24 -0.47
CA ASP A 54 -8.19 -18.25 -1.29
C ASP A 54 -8.68 -18.26 -2.74
N ARG A 55 -10.00 -18.11 -2.95
CA ARG A 55 -10.59 -18.04 -4.29
C ARG A 55 -10.41 -16.68 -4.92
N VAL A 56 -10.59 -15.62 -4.13
CA VAL A 56 -10.44 -14.23 -4.56
C VAL A 56 -9.02 -13.96 -5.04
N ALA A 57 -8.01 -14.33 -4.26
CA ALA A 57 -6.60 -14.18 -4.61
C ALA A 57 -6.23 -14.91 -5.91
N LEU A 58 -6.73 -16.16 -6.09
CA LEU A 58 -6.50 -16.91 -7.32
C LEU A 58 -7.19 -16.26 -8.52
N GLN A 59 -8.43 -15.80 -8.36
CA GLN A 59 -9.17 -15.14 -9.45
C GLN A 59 -8.51 -13.84 -9.85
N SER A 60 -8.11 -12.98 -8.88
CA SER A 60 -7.36 -11.76 -9.13
C SER A 60 -6.08 -12.04 -9.91
N PHE A 61 -5.27 -13.01 -9.44
CA PHE A 61 -4.02 -13.37 -10.12
C PHE A 61 -4.25 -13.82 -11.58
N ILE A 62 -5.29 -14.61 -11.84
CA ILE A 62 -5.66 -15.04 -13.19
C ILE A 62 -6.06 -13.84 -14.07
N ASP A 63 -6.92 -12.97 -13.58
CA ASP A 63 -7.44 -11.83 -14.35
C ASP A 63 -6.35 -10.79 -14.63
N VAL A 64 -5.49 -10.51 -13.65
CA VAL A 64 -4.31 -9.65 -13.84
C VAL A 64 -3.33 -10.26 -14.84
N THR A 65 -3.10 -11.58 -14.82
CA THR A 65 -2.22 -12.25 -15.77
C THR A 65 -2.79 -12.20 -17.21
N LYS A 66 -4.11 -12.29 -17.38
CA LYS A 66 -4.78 -12.09 -18.69
C LYS A 66 -4.59 -10.64 -19.15
N ALA A 67 -4.83 -9.65 -18.27
CA ALA A 67 -4.62 -8.24 -18.58
C ALA A 67 -3.16 -7.96 -18.97
N ARG A 68 -2.18 -8.50 -18.22
CA ARG A 68 -0.74 -8.44 -18.56
C ARG A 68 -0.48 -8.92 -19.99
N SER A 69 -1.10 -10.02 -20.37
CA SER A 69 -0.92 -10.58 -21.72
C SER A 69 -1.52 -9.70 -22.80
N ALA A 70 -2.69 -9.10 -22.56
CA ALA A 70 -3.40 -8.22 -23.48
C ALA A 70 -2.68 -6.86 -23.69
N PHE A 71 -2.06 -6.35 -22.63
CA PHE A 71 -1.37 -5.04 -22.66
C PHE A 71 0.14 -5.15 -22.87
N ARG A 72 0.64 -6.34 -23.26
CA ARG A 72 2.07 -6.55 -23.53
C ARG A 72 2.61 -5.53 -24.54
N GLY A 73 3.68 -4.83 -24.16
CA GLY A 73 4.32 -3.79 -24.97
C GLY A 73 3.68 -2.41 -24.89
N LYS A 74 2.56 -2.26 -24.19
CA LYS A 74 1.87 -0.98 -23.97
C LYS A 74 1.95 -0.52 -22.53
N LEU A 75 1.59 -1.40 -21.59
CA LEU A 75 1.58 -1.16 -20.15
C LEU A 75 2.26 -2.33 -19.45
N LEU A 76 3.18 -2.04 -18.53
CA LEU A 76 3.74 -3.05 -17.64
C LEU A 76 2.73 -3.34 -16.52
N VAL A 77 2.20 -4.56 -16.48
CA VAL A 77 1.19 -4.98 -15.50
C VAL A 77 1.82 -5.98 -14.53
N CYS A 78 1.81 -5.68 -13.24
CA CYS A 78 2.29 -6.54 -12.18
C CYS A 78 1.13 -7.14 -11.39
N ALA A 79 1.24 -8.44 -11.06
CA ALA A 79 0.30 -9.14 -10.21
C ALA A 79 0.84 -9.14 -8.78
N GLY A 80 0.22 -8.35 -7.92
CA GLY A 80 0.55 -8.25 -6.51
C GLY A 80 -0.57 -8.71 -5.61
N VAL A 81 -0.40 -8.44 -4.33
CA VAL A 81 -1.39 -8.63 -3.27
C VAL A 81 -1.18 -7.59 -2.19
N GLU A 82 -2.25 -7.02 -1.68
CA GLU A 82 -2.22 -6.33 -0.39
C GLU A 82 -2.60 -7.33 0.70
N LEU A 83 -1.59 -7.72 1.48
CA LEU A 83 -1.73 -8.69 2.56
C LEU A 83 -2.03 -7.94 3.86
N GLY A 84 -3.30 -7.97 4.26
CA GLY A 84 -3.77 -7.35 5.48
C GLY A 84 -3.56 -8.22 6.71
N GLN A 85 -3.19 -7.60 7.82
CA GLN A 85 -3.04 -8.17 9.16
C GLN A 85 -2.26 -9.48 9.23
N PRO A 86 -1.09 -9.63 8.55
CA PRO A 86 -0.40 -10.91 8.48
C PRO A 86 0.05 -11.45 9.85
N MET A 87 0.19 -10.57 10.84
CA MET A 87 0.63 -10.96 12.17
C MET A 87 -0.46 -11.61 13.02
N TYR A 88 -1.73 -11.58 12.58
CA TYR A 88 -2.84 -12.22 13.29
C TYR A 88 -3.01 -13.70 12.95
N ASP A 89 -2.50 -14.11 11.77
CA ASP A 89 -2.33 -15.51 11.39
C ASP A 89 -1.10 -15.68 10.49
N VAL A 90 0.07 -15.80 11.11
CA VAL A 90 1.35 -15.90 10.39
C VAL A 90 1.41 -17.15 9.51
N ALA A 91 0.85 -18.27 9.96
CA ALA A 91 0.87 -19.51 9.18
C ALA A 91 0.04 -19.37 7.90
N THR A 92 -1.16 -18.81 7.99
CA THR A 92 -2.00 -18.49 6.82
C THR A 92 -1.32 -17.47 5.92
N SER A 93 -0.68 -16.42 6.48
CA SER A 93 0.04 -15.43 5.70
C SER A 93 1.18 -16.03 4.88
N GLU A 94 1.93 -16.97 5.45
CA GLU A 94 3.00 -17.68 4.75
C GLU A 94 2.43 -18.63 3.68
N GLU A 95 1.29 -19.27 3.93
CA GLU A 95 0.55 -20.05 2.92
C GLU A 95 0.14 -19.17 1.73
N ILE A 96 -0.45 -18.00 1.98
CA ILE A 96 -0.85 -17.03 0.93
C ILE A 96 0.34 -16.68 0.04
N LEU A 97 1.48 -16.35 0.64
CA LEU A 97 2.69 -15.96 -0.08
C LEU A 97 3.31 -17.12 -0.89
N ALA A 98 3.10 -18.36 -0.46
CA ALA A 98 3.62 -19.55 -1.14
C ALA A 98 2.71 -20.04 -2.29
N ASN A 99 1.42 -19.71 -2.26
CA ASN A 99 0.43 -20.23 -3.18
C ASN A 99 0.50 -19.63 -4.60
N LEU A 100 0.90 -18.38 -4.73
CA LEU A 100 0.92 -17.66 -6.00
C LEU A 100 2.24 -16.90 -6.20
N PRO A 101 2.78 -16.89 -7.43
CA PRO A 101 4.03 -16.19 -7.75
C PRO A 101 3.77 -14.68 -7.95
N TYR A 102 3.47 -13.98 -6.87
CA TYR A 102 3.27 -12.53 -6.90
C TYR A 102 4.52 -11.78 -7.35
N ASP A 103 4.33 -10.72 -8.12
CA ASP A 103 5.39 -9.75 -8.42
C ASP A 103 5.69 -8.86 -7.23
N MET A 104 4.65 -8.50 -6.46
CA MET A 104 4.71 -7.55 -5.35
C MET A 104 3.78 -7.96 -4.21
N VAL A 105 4.24 -7.78 -2.99
CA VAL A 105 3.44 -7.94 -1.78
C VAL A 105 3.48 -6.66 -0.98
N ILE A 106 2.33 -6.06 -0.77
CA ILE A 106 2.13 -4.93 0.15
C ILE A 106 1.73 -5.50 1.51
N GLY A 107 2.36 -5.05 2.58
CA GLY A 107 1.97 -5.41 3.94
C GLY A 107 1.18 -4.29 4.59
N SER A 108 -0.02 -4.59 5.09
CA SER A 108 -0.93 -3.60 5.66
C SER A 108 -1.55 -4.03 6.99
N VAL A 109 -2.13 -3.07 7.70
CA VAL A 109 -2.92 -3.27 8.92
C VAL A 109 -4.17 -2.38 8.82
N HIS A 110 -5.34 -2.99 8.59
CA HIS A 110 -6.61 -2.30 8.41
C HIS A 110 -7.51 -2.34 9.66
N ASN A 111 -7.27 -3.29 10.56
CA ASN A 111 -8.03 -3.45 11.79
C ASN A 111 -7.11 -3.95 12.92
N PHE A 112 -7.60 -3.89 14.16
CA PHE A 112 -7.01 -4.66 15.26
C PHE A 112 -7.62 -6.06 15.28
N GLN A 113 -6.88 -7.01 15.87
CA GLN A 113 -7.36 -8.38 15.99
C GLN A 113 -8.72 -8.43 16.71
N ASN A 114 -9.71 -9.07 16.06
CA ASN A 114 -11.10 -9.17 16.48
C ASN A 114 -11.89 -7.85 16.49
N GLU A 115 -11.36 -6.79 15.91
CA GLU A 115 -12.05 -5.51 15.71
C GLU A 115 -12.47 -5.34 14.26
N GLN A 116 -13.33 -4.35 14.02
CA GLN A 116 -13.67 -3.90 12.67
C GLN A 116 -12.53 -3.08 12.08
N ASP A 117 -12.54 -2.91 10.75
CA ASP A 117 -11.68 -1.97 10.07
C ASP A 117 -11.76 -0.58 10.71
N PHE A 118 -10.62 0.15 10.70
CA PHE A 118 -10.53 1.53 11.22
C PHE A 118 -11.60 2.44 10.62
N MET A 119 -12.08 2.16 9.42
CA MET A 119 -13.21 2.87 8.79
C MET A 119 -14.50 2.82 9.62
N TYR A 120 -14.73 1.73 10.34
CA TYR A 120 -15.99 1.47 11.04
C TYR A 120 -15.88 1.62 12.56
N LEU A 121 -14.71 2.01 13.10
CA LEU A 121 -14.53 2.20 14.53
C LEU A 121 -15.32 3.40 15.04
N ASP A 122 -15.95 3.22 16.19
CA ASP A 122 -16.50 4.35 16.98
C ASP A 122 -15.38 5.01 17.79
N TYR A 123 -14.75 6.02 17.20
CA TYR A 123 -13.63 6.73 17.82
C TYR A 123 -13.97 7.44 19.14
N SER A 124 -15.25 7.59 19.50
CA SER A 124 -15.66 8.11 20.81
C SER A 124 -15.36 7.14 21.96
N GLN A 125 -15.14 5.86 21.65
CA GLN A 125 -14.83 4.81 22.61
C GLN A 125 -13.34 4.60 22.82
N TRP A 126 -12.47 5.33 22.09
CA TRP A 126 -11.03 5.14 22.09
C TRP A 126 -10.30 6.37 22.64
N ASP A 127 -9.30 6.15 23.48
CA ASP A 127 -8.23 7.14 23.62
C ASP A 127 -7.41 7.10 22.33
N ILE A 128 -7.36 8.21 21.62
CA ILE A 128 -6.70 8.28 20.29
C ILE A 128 -5.18 8.08 20.41
N THR A 129 -4.57 8.50 21.51
CA THR A 129 -3.14 8.28 21.73
C THR A 129 -2.86 6.80 21.93
N ASP A 130 -3.68 6.10 22.71
CA ASP A 130 -3.55 4.67 22.95
C ASP A 130 -3.83 3.87 21.67
N LEU A 131 -4.86 4.25 20.89
CA LEU A 131 -5.15 3.64 19.60
C LEU A 131 -3.96 3.73 18.64
N MET A 132 -3.40 4.92 18.47
CA MET A 132 -2.24 5.13 17.59
C MET A 132 -1.00 4.39 18.10
N ASN A 133 -0.77 4.34 19.42
CA ASN A 133 0.29 3.55 20.01
C ASN A 133 0.15 2.06 19.65
N LYS A 134 -1.06 1.50 19.81
CA LYS A 134 -1.36 0.11 19.47
C LYS A 134 -1.18 -0.14 17.96
N TYR A 135 -1.63 0.80 17.11
CA TYR A 135 -1.46 0.69 15.66
C TYR A 135 0.02 0.62 15.26
N PHE A 136 0.86 1.51 15.80
CA PHE A 136 2.29 1.48 15.50
C PHE A 136 2.97 0.22 16.07
N ASP A 137 2.50 -0.32 17.20
CA ASP A 137 3.00 -1.61 17.70
C ASP A 137 2.69 -2.77 16.73
N GLU A 138 1.53 -2.77 16.08
CA GLU A 138 1.21 -3.76 15.03
C GLU A 138 2.13 -3.57 13.81
N LEU A 139 2.38 -2.33 13.38
CA LEU A 139 3.33 -2.07 12.29
C LEU A 139 4.77 -2.47 12.62
N ILE A 140 5.21 -2.31 13.88
CA ILE A 140 6.52 -2.79 14.34
C ILE A 140 6.61 -4.33 14.21
N LYS A 141 5.57 -5.06 14.61
CA LYS A 141 5.51 -6.52 14.44
C LYS A 141 5.59 -6.90 12.95
N LEU A 142 4.81 -6.23 12.12
CA LEU A 142 4.81 -6.43 10.68
C LEU A 142 6.19 -6.15 10.06
N ALA A 143 6.82 -5.02 10.41
CA ALA A 143 8.16 -4.66 9.92
C ALA A 143 9.26 -5.63 10.40
N ARG A 144 9.10 -6.25 11.56
CA ARG A 144 10.01 -7.31 12.05
C ARG A 144 9.84 -8.62 11.29
N TRP A 145 8.61 -9.00 10.94
CA TRP A 145 8.32 -10.18 10.13
C TRP A 145 8.85 -10.04 8.70
N ALA A 146 8.69 -8.89 8.07
CA ALA A 146 9.33 -8.44 6.83
C ALA A 146 9.19 -9.37 5.61
N LYS A 147 8.15 -10.20 5.51
CA LYS A 147 7.90 -11.06 4.32
C LYS A 147 7.07 -10.37 3.23
N PHE A 148 6.93 -9.06 3.29
CA PHE A 148 6.37 -8.19 2.26
C PHE A 148 7.48 -7.42 1.52
N ASP A 149 7.14 -6.66 0.48
CA ASP A 149 8.07 -5.83 -0.30
C ASP A 149 7.98 -4.35 0.07
N THR A 150 6.77 -3.84 0.29
CA THR A 150 6.51 -2.46 0.72
C THR A 150 5.52 -2.42 1.87
N LEU A 151 5.75 -1.51 2.82
CA LEU A 151 4.80 -1.21 3.89
C LEU A 151 3.77 -0.22 3.37
N ALA A 152 2.48 -0.60 3.37
CA ALA A 152 1.38 0.22 2.92
C ALA A 152 1.11 1.39 3.87
N HIS A 153 0.61 2.49 3.30
CA HIS A 153 -0.08 3.61 3.96
C HIS A 153 0.14 3.70 5.49
N MET A 154 1.41 3.83 5.91
CA MET A 154 1.90 3.74 7.30
C MET A 154 1.08 4.52 8.34
N THR A 155 0.27 5.49 7.92
CA THR A 155 -0.57 6.30 8.81
C THR A 155 -2.06 6.14 8.52
N TYR A 156 -2.47 4.95 8.08
CA TYR A 156 -3.82 4.63 7.63
C TYR A 156 -4.96 5.12 8.56
N PRO A 157 -4.92 4.94 9.91
CA PRO A 157 -5.99 5.39 10.78
C PRO A 157 -6.22 6.91 10.74
N LEU A 158 -5.20 7.72 10.38
CA LEU A 158 -5.36 9.18 10.28
C LEU A 158 -6.35 9.59 9.18
N ARG A 159 -6.59 8.73 8.16
CA ARG A 159 -7.64 8.89 7.16
C ARG A 159 -8.99 9.16 7.82
N TYR A 160 -9.30 8.40 8.85
CA TYR A 160 -10.57 8.46 9.57
C TYR A 160 -10.50 9.41 10.76
N ILE A 161 -9.50 9.27 11.62
CA ILE A 161 -9.36 10.08 12.85
C ILE A 161 -9.31 11.57 12.50
N VAL A 162 -8.38 11.95 11.64
CA VAL A 162 -8.19 13.36 11.26
C VAL A 162 -9.13 13.76 10.12
N GLY A 163 -9.19 12.95 9.04
CA GLY A 163 -9.93 13.29 7.85
C GLY A 163 -11.44 13.27 8.06
N GLU A 164 -12.00 12.19 8.58
CA GLU A 164 -13.44 12.05 8.69
C GLU A 164 -14.00 12.63 10.00
N HIS A 165 -13.31 12.40 11.12
CA HIS A 165 -13.79 12.82 12.45
C HIS A 165 -13.22 14.16 12.92
N GLY A 166 -12.22 14.74 12.23
CA GLY A 166 -11.61 16.03 12.58
C GLY A 166 -10.86 16.02 13.91
N ILE A 167 -10.48 14.85 14.41
CA ILE A 167 -9.77 14.71 15.69
C ILE A 167 -8.27 14.95 15.42
N SER A 168 -7.69 15.94 16.09
CA SER A 168 -6.28 16.25 15.95
C SER A 168 -5.39 15.18 16.57
N VAL A 169 -4.34 14.78 15.85
CA VAL A 169 -3.31 13.84 16.30
C VAL A 169 -1.95 14.51 16.26
N ASP A 170 -1.28 14.55 17.40
CA ASP A 170 0.11 15.02 17.48
C ASP A 170 1.06 13.87 17.18
N MET A 171 1.53 13.78 15.94
CA MET A 171 2.42 12.72 15.47
C MET A 171 3.79 12.74 16.15
N SER A 172 4.22 13.85 16.76
CA SER A 172 5.50 13.91 17.49
C SER A 172 5.56 12.97 18.69
N LYS A 173 4.42 12.60 19.27
CA LYS A 173 4.32 11.65 20.37
C LYS A 173 4.70 10.22 19.98
N PHE A 174 4.73 9.92 18.67
CA PHE A 174 5.00 8.58 18.14
C PHE A 174 6.33 8.50 17.41
N SER A 175 7.18 9.54 17.49
CA SER A 175 8.44 9.64 16.75
C SER A 175 9.34 8.43 16.94
N ASP A 176 9.46 7.91 18.16
CA ASP A 176 10.32 6.75 18.48
C ASP A 176 9.81 5.47 17.77
N LYS A 177 8.48 5.25 17.76
CA LYS A 177 7.88 4.10 17.06
C LYS A 177 7.98 4.24 15.55
N VAL A 178 7.77 5.45 15.02
CA VAL A 178 7.97 5.75 13.61
C VAL A 178 9.42 5.45 13.22
N ASP A 179 10.39 5.94 13.96
CA ASP A 179 11.81 5.68 13.72
C ASP A 179 12.16 4.19 13.83
N GLU A 180 11.56 3.45 14.78
CA GLU A 180 11.74 2.00 14.88
C GLU A 180 11.21 1.28 13.64
N ILE A 181 9.99 1.60 13.17
CA ILE A 181 9.42 1.00 11.96
C ILE A 181 10.33 1.28 10.77
N LEU A 182 10.69 2.54 10.54
CA LEU A 182 11.53 2.95 9.41
C LEU A 182 12.91 2.26 9.46
N SER A 183 13.52 2.15 10.65
CA SER A 183 14.80 1.44 10.83
C SER A 183 14.68 -0.06 10.54
N LEU A 184 13.54 -0.68 10.88
CA LEU A 184 13.27 -2.08 10.56
C LEU A 184 13.08 -2.29 9.05
N LEU A 185 12.42 -1.36 8.36
CA LEU A 185 12.30 -1.39 6.89
C LEU A 185 13.69 -1.30 6.23
N VAL A 186 14.51 -0.35 6.66
CA VAL A 186 15.91 -0.21 6.18
C VAL A 186 16.69 -1.50 6.40
N LYS A 187 16.68 -2.03 7.63
CA LYS A 187 17.41 -3.25 8.00
C LYS A 187 17.01 -4.46 7.15
N ASN A 188 15.73 -4.55 6.80
CA ASN A 188 15.17 -5.67 6.07
C ASN A 188 15.05 -5.41 4.55
N GLU A 189 15.61 -4.28 4.06
CA GLU A 189 15.57 -3.88 2.64
C GLU A 189 14.15 -3.81 2.09
N LYS A 190 13.21 -3.23 2.88
CA LYS A 190 11.81 -3.05 2.50
C LYS A 190 11.52 -1.63 2.08
N ALA A 191 10.59 -1.50 1.13
CA ALA A 191 10.14 -0.19 0.70
C ALA A 191 9.13 0.42 1.69
N LEU A 192 9.07 1.75 1.70
CA LEU A 192 7.99 2.52 2.29
C LEU A 192 7.07 3.00 1.15
N GLU A 193 5.77 2.78 1.28
CA GLU A 193 4.80 3.35 0.36
C GLU A 193 4.54 4.83 0.65
N ILE A 194 4.43 5.62 -0.42
CA ILE A 194 3.81 6.95 -0.43
C ILE A 194 2.41 6.76 -1.02
N ASN A 195 1.42 6.53 -0.18
CA ASN A 195 0.04 6.33 -0.60
C ASN A 195 -0.64 7.68 -0.82
N THR A 196 -1.17 7.89 -2.02
CA THR A 196 -1.72 9.18 -2.43
C THR A 196 -3.24 9.28 -2.26
N SER A 197 -3.91 8.19 -1.82
CA SER A 197 -5.36 8.19 -1.67
C SER A 197 -5.88 9.27 -0.71
N GLY A 198 -5.12 9.57 0.33
CA GLY A 198 -5.48 10.62 1.29
C GLY A 198 -5.58 12.02 0.69
N LEU A 199 -4.91 12.29 -0.45
CA LEU A 199 -4.99 13.58 -1.15
C LEU A 199 -6.40 13.85 -1.71
N ARG A 200 -7.09 12.80 -2.16
CA ARG A 200 -8.47 12.92 -2.70
C ARG A 200 -9.55 12.73 -1.63
N GLN A 201 -9.13 12.44 -0.40
CA GLN A 201 -9.99 12.27 0.76
C GLN A 201 -9.92 13.51 1.66
N LYS A 202 -10.76 13.57 2.70
CA LYS A 202 -10.78 14.70 3.64
C LYS A 202 -9.47 14.90 4.42
N LEU A 203 -8.61 13.89 4.47
CA LEU A 203 -7.28 14.00 5.06
C LEU A 203 -6.43 15.07 4.34
N GLY A 204 -6.52 15.14 2.99
CA GLY A 204 -5.82 16.11 2.17
C GLY A 204 -4.29 15.94 2.14
N LYS A 205 -3.76 14.78 2.54
CA LYS A 205 -2.32 14.49 2.67
C LYS A 205 -2.02 13.06 2.23
N THR A 206 -0.75 12.78 1.90
CA THR A 206 -0.28 11.41 1.66
C THR A 206 -0.15 10.61 2.96
N MET A 207 -0.13 9.31 2.86
CA MET A 207 0.08 8.39 3.98
C MET A 207 1.32 7.51 3.71
N PRO A 208 2.45 7.82 4.38
CA PRO A 208 2.65 8.92 5.31
C PRO A 208 2.91 10.27 4.63
N GLU A 209 2.99 11.35 5.45
CA GLU A 209 3.37 12.69 5.00
C GLU A 209 4.87 12.77 4.65
N GLU A 210 5.26 13.79 3.86
CA GLU A 210 6.64 14.03 3.38
C GLU A 210 7.71 13.97 4.49
N ALA A 211 7.40 14.45 5.69
CA ALA A 211 8.36 14.43 6.81
C ALA A 211 8.82 13.01 7.18
N VAL A 212 7.91 12.03 7.14
CA VAL A 212 8.21 10.62 7.40
C VAL A 212 9.01 10.02 6.25
N VAL A 213 8.67 10.32 5.00
CA VAL A 213 9.40 9.86 3.80
C VAL A 213 10.84 10.38 3.84
N ARG A 214 11.03 11.65 4.18
CA ARG A 214 12.35 12.27 4.35
C ARG A 214 13.13 11.61 5.49
N ARG A 215 12.45 11.31 6.62
CA ARG A 215 13.07 10.60 7.74
C ARG A 215 13.52 9.20 7.35
N PHE A 216 12.72 8.48 6.55
CA PHE A 216 13.10 7.18 6.02
C PHE A 216 14.40 7.25 5.20
N LYS A 217 14.51 8.24 4.31
CA LYS A 217 15.76 8.47 3.54
C LYS A 217 16.95 8.77 4.45
N GLN A 218 16.77 9.60 5.47
CA GLN A 218 17.83 9.94 6.44
C GLN A 218 18.33 8.71 7.23
N LEU A 219 17.44 7.74 7.49
CA LEU A 219 17.80 6.49 8.18
C LEU A 219 18.46 5.46 7.24
N GLY A 220 18.58 5.76 5.94
CA GLY A 220 19.21 4.90 4.95
C GLY A 220 18.21 4.14 4.07
N GLY A 221 16.94 4.53 4.04
CA GLY A 221 15.93 3.96 3.14
C GLY A 221 16.34 4.09 1.68
N GLU A 222 16.26 2.99 0.94
CA GLU A 222 16.64 2.93 -0.47
C GLU A 222 15.43 2.85 -1.40
N PHE A 223 14.34 2.22 -0.97
CA PHE A 223 13.20 1.90 -1.80
C PHE A 223 11.94 2.63 -1.32
N VAL A 224 11.29 3.38 -2.22
CA VAL A 224 9.96 3.94 -2.01
C VAL A 224 9.04 3.51 -3.16
N THR A 225 7.81 3.16 -2.84
CA THR A 225 6.75 2.92 -3.82
C THR A 225 5.75 4.07 -3.79
N VAL A 226 5.01 4.27 -4.87
CA VAL A 226 3.95 5.29 -4.93
C VAL A 226 2.68 4.62 -5.44
N GLY A 227 1.62 4.65 -4.65
CA GLY A 227 0.35 4.03 -4.97
C GLY A 227 -0.83 4.99 -4.84
N SER A 228 -1.76 4.93 -5.81
CA SER A 228 -3.00 5.68 -5.74
C SER A 228 -4.03 5.05 -4.81
N ASP A 229 -3.91 3.75 -4.56
CA ASP A 229 -4.89 2.97 -3.79
C ASP A 229 -6.30 3.12 -4.44
N ALA A 230 -6.30 3.00 -5.78
CA ALA A 230 -7.49 3.23 -6.59
C ALA A 230 -8.40 2.00 -6.57
N HIS A 231 -9.64 2.20 -6.13
CA HIS A 231 -10.73 1.22 -6.16
C HIS A 231 -11.72 1.49 -7.32
N TYR A 232 -11.56 2.65 -7.96
CA TYR A 232 -12.32 3.08 -9.14
C TYR A 232 -11.38 3.45 -10.28
N ALA A 233 -11.76 3.12 -11.51
CA ALA A 233 -10.96 3.43 -12.71
C ALA A 233 -10.63 4.94 -12.84
N LYS A 234 -11.52 5.81 -12.39
CA LYS A 234 -11.31 7.28 -12.41
C LYS A 234 -10.18 7.74 -11.48
N ASP A 235 -9.81 6.92 -10.50
CA ASP A 235 -8.81 7.26 -9.48
C ASP A 235 -7.42 6.66 -9.79
N ILE A 236 -7.28 5.93 -10.90
CA ILE A 236 -5.99 5.36 -11.35
C ILE A 236 -4.97 6.48 -11.55
N GLY A 237 -3.82 6.34 -10.91
CA GLY A 237 -2.74 7.31 -10.95
C GLY A 237 -3.03 8.64 -10.25
N ALA A 238 -4.16 8.75 -9.53
CA ALA A 238 -4.56 9.99 -8.87
C ALA A 238 -3.55 10.41 -7.79
N GLY A 239 -2.88 11.55 -8.00
CA GLY A 239 -1.88 12.12 -7.10
C GLY A 239 -0.54 11.39 -7.09
N VAL A 240 -0.33 10.41 -7.96
CA VAL A 240 0.95 9.69 -8.06
C VAL A 240 2.09 10.64 -8.45
N ASP A 241 1.83 11.64 -9.28
CA ASP A 241 2.75 12.73 -9.60
C ASP A 241 3.20 13.47 -8.34
N VAL A 242 2.26 13.83 -7.46
CA VAL A 242 2.55 14.46 -6.15
C VAL A 242 3.38 13.52 -5.26
N GLY A 243 3.04 12.22 -5.24
CA GLY A 243 3.81 11.20 -4.51
C GLY A 243 5.26 11.09 -5.01
N MET A 244 5.47 11.12 -6.33
CA MET A 244 6.81 11.12 -6.94
C MET A 244 7.59 12.40 -6.61
N GLU A 245 6.95 13.57 -6.63
CA GLU A 245 7.56 14.83 -6.18
C GLU A 245 7.96 14.79 -4.70
N ILE A 246 7.12 14.19 -3.82
CA ILE A 246 7.46 13.99 -2.41
C ILE A 246 8.69 13.10 -2.28
N ALA A 247 8.77 11.99 -3.02
CA ALA A 247 9.94 11.13 -3.06
C ALA A 247 11.19 11.92 -3.45
N GLN A 248 11.13 12.70 -4.53
CA GLN A 248 12.23 13.53 -5.02
C GLN A 248 12.69 14.57 -3.99
N ARG A 249 11.75 15.33 -3.42
CA ARG A 249 12.06 16.34 -2.37
C ARG A 249 12.61 15.69 -1.09
N SER A 250 12.29 14.40 -0.87
CA SER A 250 12.82 13.63 0.25
C SER A 250 14.21 13.03 0.00
N GLY A 251 14.76 13.20 -1.23
CA GLY A 251 16.09 12.77 -1.60
C GLY A 251 16.17 11.41 -2.31
N PHE A 252 15.06 10.94 -2.88
CA PHE A 252 15.05 9.76 -3.74
C PHE A 252 15.14 10.17 -5.21
N ASP A 253 16.03 9.55 -5.97
CA ASP A 253 16.15 9.75 -7.42
C ASP A 253 15.26 8.80 -8.22
N CYS A 254 14.73 7.77 -7.57
CA CYS A 254 13.89 6.74 -8.16
C CYS A 254 12.70 6.41 -7.25
N VAL A 255 11.62 5.94 -7.86
CA VAL A 255 10.56 5.17 -7.20
C VAL A 255 10.70 3.69 -7.59
N THR A 256 10.16 2.80 -6.77
CA THR A 256 10.36 1.36 -6.92
C THR A 256 9.10 0.67 -7.41
N LEU A 257 9.25 -0.20 -8.40
CA LEU A 257 8.28 -1.22 -8.77
C LEU A 257 8.87 -2.58 -8.43
N PHE A 258 8.06 -3.53 -7.99
CA PHE A 258 8.53 -4.90 -7.77
C PHE A 258 8.08 -5.82 -8.90
N GLN A 259 9.00 -6.67 -9.38
CA GLN A 259 8.73 -7.76 -10.34
C GLN A 259 9.35 -9.04 -9.81
N ASN A 260 8.58 -10.10 -9.71
CA ASN A 260 9.00 -11.37 -9.07
C ASN A 260 9.63 -11.12 -7.68
N ARG A 261 9.09 -10.19 -6.90
CA ARG A 261 9.56 -9.77 -5.57
C ARG A 261 10.95 -9.11 -5.59
N GLN A 262 11.44 -8.67 -6.75
CA GLN A 262 12.71 -7.96 -6.89
C GLN A 262 12.46 -6.49 -7.20
N PRO A 263 13.16 -5.57 -6.53
CA PRO A 263 12.99 -4.14 -6.74
C PRO A 263 13.54 -3.71 -8.11
N VAL A 264 12.74 -2.96 -8.84
CA VAL A 264 13.09 -2.32 -10.12
C VAL A 264 13.00 -0.81 -9.91
N GLN A 265 14.12 -0.12 -9.99
CA GLN A 265 14.19 1.32 -9.79
C GLN A 265 13.76 2.07 -11.07
N ILE A 266 12.79 2.96 -10.93
CA ILE A 266 12.26 3.83 -12.00
C ILE A 266 12.68 5.26 -11.69
N PRO A 267 13.57 5.88 -12.51
CA PRO A 267 14.00 7.25 -12.27
C PRO A 267 12.84 8.26 -12.25
N ILE A 268 12.90 9.19 -11.32
CA ILE A 268 12.02 10.36 -11.27
C ILE A 268 12.66 11.42 -12.19
N GLU A 269 11.95 11.81 -13.25
CA GLU A 269 12.43 12.80 -14.25
C GLU A 269 11.96 14.22 -13.91
#